data_8b23c4b7b9b55480705d0d793bcd5df3
#
_entry.id   8b23c4b7b9b55480705d0d793bcd5df3
#
_cell.length_a   1.000
_cell.length_b   1.000
_cell.length_c   1.000
_cell.angle_alpha   90.00
_cell.angle_beta   90.00
_cell.angle_gamma   90.00
#
_symmetry.space_group_name_H-M   'P 1'
#
loop_
_entity.id
_entity.type
_entity.pdbx_description
1 polymer ?
#
loop_
_entity_poly.entity_id
_entity_poly.type
_entity_poly.pdbx_seq_one_letter_code
_entity_poly.pdbx_strand_id
1 'polypeptide(L)'
;TPPERPREGSNVFEFMNSSSSSERPTQHIAKKVAEDIISTKKKGGKIVLVGGPAIVHTGAADSVSELIRLGFIDGVLAGNALAVHDIEYATLGTSLGMNVHDASLAYHGHRNHMDTINAVFRAGSISNMVKMKKLNKGIMYECVKNNVPFVLAGSIRDDGPLPDVITDVALAQKEYKKVLKDASMVIMVSTMLHSIATGNMLPANVKVIVVDISQPTVTKLMDRGTWQALGIVSDVGAFLPMVASQIRKKK
;
A
#
# COMPACT_ATOMS: atom_id res chain seq x y z
N THR A 1 -19.80 -2.94 -45.60
CA THR A 1 -19.41 -2.47 -44.26
C THR A 1 -20.65 -2.44 -43.38
N PRO A 2 -20.71 -3.18 -42.26
CA PRO A 2 -21.83 -3.08 -41.35
C PRO A 2 -21.86 -1.68 -40.72
N PRO A 3 -23.04 -1.11 -40.46
CA PRO A 3 -23.15 0.19 -39.84
C PRO A 3 -22.53 0.17 -38.45
N GLU A 4 -21.67 1.14 -38.14
CA GLU A 4 -21.15 1.33 -36.83
C GLU A 4 -22.29 1.62 -35.83
N ARG A 5 -22.48 0.74 -34.86
CA ARG A 5 -23.40 1.01 -33.77
C ARG A 5 -22.78 2.11 -32.91
N PRO A 6 -23.53 3.16 -32.52
CA PRO A 6 -23.06 4.11 -31.55
C PRO A 6 -22.73 3.34 -30.25
N ARG A 7 -21.50 3.42 -29.78
CA ARG A 7 -21.10 2.87 -28.48
C ARG A 7 -21.67 3.78 -27.39
N GLU A 8 -22.86 3.44 -26.90
CA GLU A 8 -23.31 3.99 -25.60
C GLU A 8 -22.36 3.50 -24.52
N GLY A 9 -21.43 4.34 -24.13
CA GLY A 9 -20.39 4.00 -23.14
C GLY A 9 -19.11 4.81 -23.26
N SER A 10 -18.98 5.63 -24.31
CA SER A 10 -17.79 6.48 -24.49
C SER A 10 -17.53 7.43 -23.31
N ASN A 11 -18.59 7.91 -22.66
CA ASN A 11 -18.48 8.85 -21.53
C ASN A 11 -17.86 8.25 -20.27
N VAL A 12 -18.00 6.92 -20.05
CA VAL A 12 -17.36 6.25 -18.92
C VAL A 12 -15.87 6.07 -19.19
N PHE A 13 -15.50 5.76 -20.43
CA PHE A 13 -14.09 5.65 -20.85
C PHE A 13 -13.39 7.00 -20.90
N GLU A 14 -14.04 8.06 -21.39
CA GLU A 14 -13.51 9.42 -21.33
C GLU A 14 -13.36 9.93 -19.91
N PHE A 15 -14.28 9.62 -19.02
CA PHE A 15 -14.19 9.96 -17.61
C PHE A 15 -13.01 9.22 -16.95
N MET A 16 -12.79 7.95 -17.26
CA MET A 16 -11.64 7.16 -16.74
C MET A 16 -10.32 7.66 -17.32
N ASN A 17 -10.24 7.93 -18.61
CA ASN A 17 -9.06 8.52 -19.25
C ASN A 17 -8.78 9.94 -18.73
N SER A 18 -9.81 10.75 -18.49
CA SER A 18 -9.65 12.09 -17.92
C SER A 18 -9.23 12.08 -16.45
N SER A 19 -9.50 11.00 -15.69
CA SER A 19 -9.04 10.86 -14.30
C SER A 19 -7.59 10.41 -14.20
N SER A 20 -7.05 9.76 -15.24
CA SER A 20 -5.64 9.38 -15.37
C SER A 20 -4.81 10.42 -16.15
N SER A 21 -5.43 11.51 -16.61
CA SER A 21 -4.75 12.58 -17.35
C SER A 21 -3.78 13.34 -16.43
N SER A 22 -2.55 13.53 -16.92
CA SER A 22 -1.52 14.38 -16.30
C SER A 22 -1.93 15.87 -16.20
N GLU A 23 -3.00 16.26 -16.87
CA GLU A 23 -3.54 17.62 -16.87
C GLU A 23 -4.34 17.98 -15.61
N ARG A 24 -4.80 16.97 -14.83
CA ARG A 24 -5.46 17.27 -13.54
C ARG A 24 -4.42 17.47 -12.44
N PRO A 25 -4.48 18.58 -11.70
CA PRO A 25 -3.57 18.79 -10.57
C PRO A 25 -3.65 17.61 -9.60
N THR A 26 -2.53 16.97 -9.33
CA THR A 26 -2.41 15.83 -8.40
C THR A 26 -3.08 16.11 -7.04
N GLN A 27 -3.06 17.37 -6.61
CA GLN A 27 -3.73 17.82 -5.40
C GLN A 27 -5.26 17.63 -5.44
N HIS A 28 -5.89 17.83 -6.60
CA HIS A 28 -7.35 17.65 -6.74
C HIS A 28 -7.72 16.17 -6.62
N ILE A 29 -6.92 15.29 -7.22
CA ILE A 29 -7.10 13.84 -7.14
C ILE A 29 -6.87 13.36 -5.70
N ALA A 30 -5.81 13.84 -5.03
CA ALA A 30 -5.53 13.53 -3.64
C ALA A 30 -6.66 13.97 -2.70
N LYS A 31 -7.26 15.15 -2.94
CA LYS A 31 -8.44 15.62 -2.20
C LYS A 31 -9.64 14.69 -2.39
N LYS A 32 -9.93 14.29 -3.63
CA LYS A 32 -11.02 13.35 -3.94
C LYS A 32 -10.81 11.99 -3.26
N VAL A 33 -9.59 11.45 -3.32
CA VAL A 33 -9.25 10.20 -2.64
C VAL A 33 -9.42 10.32 -1.13
N ALA A 34 -8.99 11.43 -0.53
CA ALA A 34 -9.18 11.68 0.90
C ALA A 34 -10.68 11.76 1.27
N GLU A 35 -11.51 12.41 0.44
CA GLU A 35 -12.97 12.47 0.62
C GLU A 35 -13.61 11.08 0.54
N ASP A 36 -13.18 10.27 -0.40
CA ASP A 36 -13.64 8.89 -0.56
C ASP A 36 -13.28 8.03 0.66
N ILE A 37 -12.05 8.13 1.17
CA ILE A 37 -11.60 7.45 2.39
C ILE A 37 -12.47 7.86 3.58
N ILE A 38 -12.63 9.16 3.80
CA ILE A 38 -13.45 9.70 4.90
C ILE A 38 -14.90 9.24 4.78
N SER A 39 -15.49 9.33 3.58
CA SER A 39 -16.86 8.90 3.33
C SER A 39 -17.05 7.40 3.59
N THR A 40 -16.11 6.59 3.15
CA THR A 40 -16.12 5.14 3.41
C THR A 40 -16.11 4.85 4.90
N LYS A 41 -15.22 5.49 5.65
CA LYS A 41 -15.13 5.31 7.11
C LYS A 41 -16.38 5.82 7.85
N LYS A 42 -16.95 6.95 7.44
CA LYS A 42 -18.19 7.49 8.02
C LYS A 42 -19.40 6.54 7.86
N LYS A 43 -19.38 5.73 6.79
CA LYS A 43 -20.40 4.69 6.54
C LYS A 43 -20.09 3.36 7.25
N GLY A 44 -19.06 3.31 8.09
CA GLY A 44 -18.61 2.07 8.75
C GLY A 44 -17.86 1.11 7.83
N GLY A 45 -17.45 1.56 6.64
CA GLY A 45 -16.75 0.72 5.66
C GLY A 45 -15.33 0.38 6.09
N LYS A 46 -14.89 -0.83 5.70
CA LYS A 46 -13.54 -1.35 5.93
C LYS A 46 -12.63 -0.99 4.76
N ILE A 47 -11.45 -0.45 5.08
CA ILE A 47 -10.44 -0.04 4.10
C ILE A 47 -9.18 -0.88 4.29
N VAL A 48 -8.73 -1.54 3.22
CA VAL A 48 -7.51 -2.36 3.21
C VAL A 48 -6.46 -1.71 2.31
N LEU A 49 -5.24 -1.61 2.83
CA LEU A 49 -4.07 -1.16 2.06
C LEU A 49 -3.30 -2.36 1.52
N VAL A 50 -2.98 -2.34 0.23
CA VAL A 50 -2.02 -3.25 -0.40
C VAL A 50 -0.78 -2.45 -0.75
N GLY A 51 0.32 -2.70 -0.06
CA GLY A 51 1.50 -1.84 -0.12
C GLY A 51 2.75 -2.52 -0.65
N GLY A 52 3.53 -1.77 -1.43
CA GLY A 52 4.86 -2.15 -1.88
C GLY A 52 5.97 -1.34 -1.18
N PRO A 53 7.24 -1.78 -1.31
CA PRO A 53 8.38 -1.18 -0.61
C PRO A 53 8.66 0.28 -1.00
N ALA A 54 8.22 0.72 -2.19
CA ALA A 54 8.40 2.11 -2.60
C ALA A 54 7.70 3.11 -1.67
N ILE A 55 6.67 2.71 -0.91
CA ILE A 55 6.09 3.53 0.16
C ILE A 55 7.17 4.01 1.15
N VAL A 56 8.12 3.13 1.46
CA VAL A 56 9.22 3.45 2.40
C VAL A 56 10.31 4.23 1.69
N HIS A 57 10.76 3.76 0.52
CA HIS A 57 11.87 4.39 -0.23
C HIS A 57 11.59 5.84 -0.61
N THR A 58 10.33 6.18 -0.86
CA THR A 58 9.91 7.55 -1.23
C THR A 58 9.54 8.43 -0.03
N GLY A 59 9.69 7.92 1.22
CA GLY A 59 9.37 8.65 2.43
C GLY A 59 7.88 8.73 2.79
N ALA A 60 7.01 7.97 2.12
CA ALA A 60 5.57 7.97 2.40
C ALA A 60 5.15 7.10 3.61
N ALA A 61 6.09 6.37 4.22
CA ALA A 61 5.82 5.48 5.35
C ALA A 61 5.15 6.19 6.54
N ASP A 62 5.57 7.41 6.85
CA ASP A 62 5.00 8.19 7.95
C ASP A 62 3.53 8.57 7.68
N SER A 63 3.18 8.86 6.43
CA SER A 63 1.80 9.14 6.04
C SER A 63 0.90 7.91 6.16
N VAL A 64 1.38 6.73 5.76
CA VAL A 64 0.65 5.47 5.94
C VAL A 64 0.50 5.15 7.43
N SER A 65 1.56 5.28 8.21
CA SER A 65 1.57 5.11 9.67
C SER A 65 0.54 6.02 10.34
N GLU A 66 0.44 7.26 9.90
CA GLU A 66 -0.57 8.22 10.38
C GLU A 66 -1.99 7.75 10.04
N LEU A 67 -2.25 7.29 8.81
CA LEU A 67 -3.57 6.81 8.41
C LEU A 67 -4.02 5.58 9.22
N ILE A 68 -3.09 4.68 9.55
CA ILE A 68 -3.34 3.53 10.44
C ILE A 68 -3.70 4.03 11.83
N ARG A 69 -2.88 4.89 12.43
CA ARG A 69 -3.08 5.45 13.77
C ARG A 69 -4.40 6.22 13.90
N LEU A 70 -4.82 6.88 12.84
CA LEU A 70 -6.08 7.62 12.79
C LEU A 70 -7.30 6.72 12.53
N GLY A 71 -7.12 5.41 12.32
CA GLY A 71 -8.18 4.43 12.10
C GLY A 71 -8.77 4.46 10.69
N PHE A 72 -8.05 4.98 9.70
CA PHE A 72 -8.50 4.98 8.29
C PHE A 72 -8.12 3.71 7.54
N ILE A 73 -7.17 2.94 8.03
CA ILE A 73 -6.75 1.65 7.45
C ILE A 73 -7.07 0.54 8.44
N ASP A 74 -7.83 -0.46 7.98
CA ASP A 74 -8.32 -1.58 8.79
C ASP A 74 -7.58 -2.89 8.52
N GLY A 75 -6.66 -2.91 7.57
CA GLY A 75 -5.83 -4.07 7.25
C GLY A 75 -4.72 -3.71 6.26
N VAL A 76 -3.60 -4.41 6.35
CA VAL A 76 -2.44 -4.23 5.46
C VAL A 76 -2.06 -5.56 4.82
N LEU A 77 -1.97 -5.57 3.49
CA LEU A 77 -1.51 -6.68 2.69
C LEU A 77 -0.22 -6.28 1.98
N ALA A 78 0.82 -7.07 2.13
CA ALA A 78 2.12 -6.74 1.57
C ALA A 78 2.98 -7.99 1.34
N GLY A 79 4.16 -7.78 0.79
CA GLY A 79 5.24 -8.77 0.77
C GLY A 79 6.26 -8.53 1.89
N ASN A 80 7.25 -9.41 1.95
CA ASN A 80 8.39 -9.28 2.87
C ASN A 80 9.07 -7.92 2.78
N ALA A 81 9.30 -7.43 1.56
CA ALA A 81 10.08 -6.22 1.31
C ALA A 81 9.49 -4.96 1.99
N LEU A 82 8.15 -4.77 1.97
CA LEU A 82 7.56 -3.62 2.67
C LEU A 82 7.92 -3.65 4.16
N ALA A 83 7.74 -4.80 4.80
CA ALA A 83 7.97 -4.93 6.24
C ALA A 83 9.45 -4.76 6.61
N VAL A 84 10.37 -5.37 5.85
CA VAL A 84 11.81 -5.24 6.12
C VAL A 84 12.25 -3.80 5.99
N HIS A 85 11.87 -3.10 4.90
CA HIS A 85 12.27 -1.71 4.68
C HIS A 85 11.62 -0.74 5.67
N ASP A 86 10.37 -0.98 6.08
CA ASP A 86 9.71 -0.18 7.12
C ASP A 86 10.43 -0.31 8.47
N ILE A 87 10.83 -1.53 8.85
CA ILE A 87 11.58 -1.77 10.09
C ILE A 87 13.00 -1.22 9.98
N GLU A 88 13.68 -1.35 8.82
CA GLU A 88 14.99 -0.77 8.55
C GLU A 88 14.93 0.76 8.72
N TYR A 89 13.96 1.41 8.08
CA TYR A 89 13.75 2.85 8.21
C TYR A 89 13.44 3.26 9.64
N ALA A 90 12.59 2.53 10.32
CA ALA A 90 12.19 2.83 11.69
C ALA A 90 13.35 2.71 12.70
N THR A 91 14.28 1.77 12.48
CA THR A 91 15.36 1.46 13.43
C THR A 91 16.70 2.10 13.07
N LEU A 92 16.99 2.21 11.78
CA LEU A 92 18.30 2.63 11.27
C LEU A 92 18.24 3.92 10.42
N GLY A 93 17.05 4.41 10.08
CA GLY A 93 16.87 5.63 9.25
C GLY A 93 17.17 5.41 7.76
N THR A 94 17.47 4.19 7.35
CA THR A 94 17.82 3.83 5.97
C THR A 94 16.76 2.95 5.32
N SER A 95 16.75 2.94 4.00
CA SER A 95 15.99 1.99 3.19
C SER A 95 16.83 1.59 1.98
N LEU A 96 17.02 0.30 1.74
CA LEU A 96 18.00 -0.23 0.78
C LEU A 96 19.43 0.31 1.01
N GLY A 97 19.79 0.57 2.26
CA GLY A 97 21.09 1.12 2.61
C GLY A 97 21.31 2.59 2.25
N MET A 98 20.26 3.30 1.84
CA MET A 98 20.28 4.74 1.59
C MET A 98 19.49 5.47 2.67
N ASN A 99 19.94 6.66 3.06
CA ASN A 99 19.19 7.54 3.93
C ASN A 99 17.91 8.01 3.22
N VAL A 100 16.76 7.84 3.85
CA VAL A 100 15.47 8.18 3.22
C VAL A 100 15.28 9.69 3.06
N HIS A 101 15.93 10.52 3.88
CA HIS A 101 15.76 11.98 3.86
C HIS A 101 16.55 12.69 2.76
N ASP A 102 17.78 12.25 2.47
CA ASP A 102 18.69 12.94 1.54
C ASP A 102 19.20 12.05 0.41
N ALA A 103 18.75 10.79 0.36
CA ALA A 103 19.18 9.78 -0.60
C ALA A 103 20.70 9.54 -0.63
N SER A 104 21.42 9.92 0.42
CA SER A 104 22.84 9.63 0.54
C SER A 104 23.09 8.16 0.86
N LEU A 105 24.22 7.62 0.38
CA LEU A 105 24.64 6.26 0.74
C LEU A 105 25.00 6.22 2.23
N ALA A 106 24.35 5.36 2.98
CA ALA A 106 24.72 5.12 4.37
C ALA A 106 26.02 4.30 4.45
N TYR A 107 26.88 4.62 5.42
CA TYR A 107 28.07 3.83 5.67
C TYR A 107 27.68 2.37 5.95
N HIS A 108 28.22 1.43 5.18
CA HIS A 108 27.82 0.01 5.21
C HIS A 108 26.30 -0.24 5.01
N GLY A 109 25.60 0.60 4.27
CA GLY A 109 24.14 0.55 4.09
C GLY A 109 23.61 -0.81 3.61
N HIS A 110 24.38 -1.56 2.81
CA HIS A 110 24.02 -2.92 2.37
C HIS A 110 23.87 -3.92 3.53
N ARG A 111 24.48 -3.65 4.70
CA ARG A 111 24.36 -4.48 5.92
C ARG A 111 23.06 -4.19 6.68
N ASN A 112 22.55 -2.97 6.58
CA ASN A 112 21.37 -2.53 7.33
C ASN A 112 20.15 -3.41 7.06
N HIS A 113 19.96 -3.79 5.81
CA HIS A 113 18.89 -4.71 5.41
C HIS A 113 19.01 -6.07 6.11
N MET A 114 20.19 -6.70 6.06
CA MET A 114 20.41 -7.98 6.71
C MET A 114 20.40 -7.88 8.23
N ASP A 115 20.92 -6.80 8.80
CA ASP A 115 20.90 -6.56 10.24
C ASP A 115 19.46 -6.40 10.74
N THR A 116 18.59 -5.77 9.94
CA THR A 116 17.16 -5.66 10.23
C THR A 116 16.49 -7.03 10.23
N ILE A 117 16.68 -7.82 9.18
CA ILE A 117 16.16 -9.20 9.10
C ILE A 117 16.59 -10.00 10.32
N ASN A 118 17.90 -9.99 10.64
CA ASN A 118 18.46 -10.69 11.78
C ASN A 118 17.90 -10.20 13.13
N ALA A 119 17.60 -8.90 13.25
CA ALA A 119 16.99 -8.35 14.45
C ALA A 119 15.57 -8.88 14.66
N VAL A 120 14.77 -9.00 13.61
CA VAL A 120 13.41 -9.59 13.66
C VAL A 120 13.51 -11.07 13.99
N PHE A 121 14.44 -11.82 13.38
CA PHE A 121 14.64 -13.24 13.68
C PHE A 121 15.01 -13.44 15.16
N ARG A 122 15.92 -12.63 15.72
CA ARG A 122 16.26 -12.69 17.16
C ARG A 122 15.09 -12.38 18.08
N ALA A 123 14.16 -11.54 17.64
CA ALA A 123 12.93 -11.24 18.38
C ALA A 123 11.84 -12.30 18.20
N GLY A 124 11.93 -13.10 17.12
CA GLY A 124 10.99 -14.15 16.76
C GLY A 124 9.74 -13.65 16.01
N SER A 125 9.41 -12.36 16.08
CA SER A 125 8.33 -11.74 15.30
C SER A 125 8.38 -10.22 15.38
N ILE A 126 7.68 -9.55 14.46
CA ILE A 126 7.47 -8.09 14.47
C ILE A 126 6.75 -7.67 15.75
N SER A 127 5.72 -8.39 16.16
CA SER A 127 4.98 -8.13 17.40
C SER A 127 5.88 -8.17 18.64
N ASN A 128 6.82 -9.09 18.69
CA ASN A 128 7.80 -9.16 19.78
C ASN A 128 8.78 -7.99 19.75
N MET A 129 9.21 -7.53 18.58
CA MET A 129 10.04 -6.32 18.49
C MET A 129 9.34 -5.09 19.10
N VAL A 130 8.03 -4.95 18.85
CA VAL A 130 7.23 -3.87 19.46
C VAL A 130 7.13 -4.04 20.97
N LYS A 131 6.82 -5.25 21.48
CA LYS A 131 6.76 -5.55 22.92
C LYS A 131 8.09 -5.27 23.62
N MET A 132 9.20 -5.60 22.97
CA MET A 132 10.56 -5.34 23.46
C MET A 132 10.99 -3.87 23.32
N LYS A 133 10.13 -3.00 22.77
CA LYS A 133 10.43 -1.58 22.50
C LYS A 133 11.61 -1.37 21.53
N LYS A 134 11.94 -2.39 20.72
CA LYS A 134 12.95 -2.31 19.67
C LYS A 134 12.41 -1.72 18.37
N LEU A 135 11.09 -1.78 18.18
CA LEU A 135 10.36 -1.12 17.11
C LEU A 135 9.33 -0.20 17.75
N ASN A 136 9.40 1.11 17.49
CA ASN A 136 8.60 2.16 18.15
C ASN A 136 7.94 3.15 17.18
N LYS A 137 8.14 3.00 15.87
CA LYS A 137 7.55 3.78 14.81
C LYS A 137 7.46 2.95 13.51
N GLY A 138 6.79 3.45 12.51
CA GLY A 138 6.64 2.81 11.20
C GLY A 138 5.29 2.12 11.02
N ILE A 139 5.05 1.64 9.79
CA ILE A 139 3.81 1.00 9.38
C ILE A 139 3.54 -0.26 10.22
N MET A 140 4.56 -1.12 10.36
CA MET A 140 4.43 -2.38 11.08
C MET A 140 4.21 -2.14 12.58
N TYR A 141 4.85 -1.12 13.14
CA TYR A 141 4.61 -0.71 14.53
C TYR A 141 3.15 -0.25 14.73
N GLU A 142 2.64 0.60 13.86
CA GLU A 142 1.26 1.11 13.98
C GLU A 142 0.23 -0.03 13.76
N CYS A 143 0.51 -0.99 12.90
CA CYS A 143 -0.33 -2.18 12.75
C CYS A 143 -0.43 -2.96 14.06
N VAL A 144 0.71 -3.26 14.70
CA VAL A 144 0.74 -4.01 15.97
C VAL A 144 0.08 -3.21 17.09
N LYS A 145 0.43 -1.92 17.22
CA LYS A 145 -0.07 -1.06 18.29
C LYS A 145 -1.58 -0.83 18.26
N ASN A 146 -2.13 -0.71 17.05
CA ASN A 146 -3.56 -0.43 16.86
C ASN A 146 -4.38 -1.70 16.56
N ASN A 147 -3.79 -2.88 16.68
CA ASN A 147 -4.42 -4.17 16.37
C ASN A 147 -4.98 -4.25 14.93
N VAL A 148 -4.32 -3.59 13.99
CA VAL A 148 -4.66 -3.67 12.57
C VAL A 148 -4.02 -4.93 11.99
N PRO A 149 -4.80 -5.89 11.46
CA PRO A 149 -4.28 -7.11 10.89
C PRO A 149 -3.40 -6.80 9.68
N PHE A 150 -2.29 -7.49 9.58
CA PHE A 150 -1.45 -7.48 8.40
C PHE A 150 -1.10 -8.89 7.95
N VAL A 151 -0.93 -9.08 6.65
CA VAL A 151 -0.46 -10.34 6.07
C VAL A 151 0.68 -10.05 5.13
N LEU A 152 1.81 -10.71 5.37
CA LEU A 152 3.01 -10.63 4.55
C LEU A 152 3.13 -11.92 3.73
N ALA A 153 3.01 -11.82 2.41
CA ALA A 153 3.16 -12.96 1.51
C ALA A 153 4.61 -13.06 1.00
N GLY A 154 5.18 -14.25 1.07
CA GLY A 154 6.52 -14.54 0.56
C GLY A 154 6.58 -14.56 -0.96
N SER A 155 7.77 -14.35 -1.48
CA SER A 155 8.10 -14.33 -2.90
C SER A 155 9.46 -14.97 -3.14
N ILE A 156 9.67 -15.52 -4.33
CA ILE A 156 11.00 -16.04 -4.76
C ILE A 156 12.08 -14.95 -4.86
N ARG A 157 11.72 -13.70 -4.65
CA ARG A 157 12.63 -12.54 -4.63
C ARG A 157 13.10 -12.14 -3.24
N ASP A 158 12.62 -12.81 -2.19
CA ASP A 158 12.92 -12.42 -0.82
C ASP A 158 14.33 -12.87 -0.41
N ASP A 159 15.13 -11.94 0.09
CA ASP A 159 16.52 -12.18 0.56
C ASP A 159 16.57 -12.68 2.02
N GLY A 160 15.61 -13.45 2.43
CA GLY A 160 15.40 -13.94 3.79
C GLY A 160 14.06 -13.42 4.34
N PRO A 161 12.98 -14.20 4.16
CA PRO A 161 11.65 -13.79 4.63
C PRO A 161 11.63 -13.72 6.15
N LEU A 162 11.01 -12.66 6.69
CA LEU A 162 10.82 -12.50 8.13
C LEU A 162 9.99 -13.66 8.71
N PRO A 163 10.10 -13.96 10.03
CA PRO A 163 9.29 -14.99 10.69
C PRO A 163 7.77 -14.82 10.52
N ASP A 164 7.31 -13.57 10.34
CA ASP A 164 5.89 -13.23 10.13
C ASP A 164 5.44 -13.44 8.67
N VAL A 165 6.34 -13.79 7.74
CA VAL A 165 6.03 -13.97 6.32
C VAL A 165 5.51 -15.37 6.06
N ILE A 166 4.39 -15.45 5.35
CA ILE A 166 3.80 -16.71 4.89
C ILE A 166 4.44 -17.08 3.55
N THR A 167 5.28 -18.09 3.55
CA THR A 167 6.00 -18.57 2.36
C THR A 167 5.20 -19.51 1.48
N ASP A 168 4.16 -20.16 2.03
CA ASP A 168 3.19 -20.92 1.25
C ASP A 168 2.22 -19.94 0.58
N VAL A 169 2.28 -19.85 -0.75
CA VAL A 169 1.48 -18.89 -1.54
C VAL A 169 -0.03 -19.17 -1.46
N ALA A 170 -0.45 -20.43 -1.34
CA ALA A 170 -1.86 -20.79 -1.22
C ALA A 170 -2.40 -20.41 0.16
N LEU A 171 -1.61 -20.62 1.20
CA LEU A 171 -1.92 -20.15 2.54
C LEU A 171 -1.95 -18.61 2.60
N ALA A 172 -0.99 -17.93 2.00
CA ALA A 172 -0.96 -16.48 1.94
C ALA A 172 -2.22 -15.90 1.28
N GLN A 173 -2.68 -16.50 0.17
CA GLN A 173 -3.94 -16.11 -0.49
C GLN A 173 -5.15 -16.32 0.43
N LYS A 174 -5.18 -17.41 1.19
CA LYS A 174 -6.26 -17.67 2.15
C LYS A 174 -6.30 -16.61 3.26
N GLU A 175 -5.14 -16.23 3.78
CA GLU A 175 -5.04 -15.20 4.81
C GLU A 175 -5.38 -13.81 4.23
N TYR A 176 -4.97 -13.50 3.00
CA TYR A 176 -5.39 -12.27 2.28
C TYR A 176 -6.92 -12.20 2.20
N LYS A 177 -7.61 -13.29 1.81
CA LYS A 177 -9.08 -13.35 1.74
C LYS A 177 -9.74 -13.05 3.08
N LYS A 178 -9.15 -13.48 4.19
CA LYS A 178 -9.69 -13.16 5.53
C LYS A 178 -9.63 -11.66 5.82
N VAL A 179 -8.51 -11.01 5.49
CA VAL A 179 -8.37 -9.57 5.68
C VAL A 179 -9.27 -8.81 4.72
N LEU A 180 -9.47 -9.29 3.49
CA LEU A 180 -10.33 -8.66 2.49
C LEU A 180 -11.83 -8.86 2.75
N LYS A 181 -12.20 -9.79 3.62
CA LYS A 181 -13.61 -10.02 3.94
C LYS A 181 -14.26 -8.73 4.42
N ASP A 182 -15.42 -8.40 3.82
CA ASP A 182 -16.22 -7.22 4.09
C ASP A 182 -15.50 -5.87 3.80
N ALA A 183 -14.42 -5.91 2.99
CA ALA A 183 -13.76 -4.68 2.54
C ALA A 183 -14.70 -3.87 1.65
N SER A 184 -14.81 -2.58 1.94
CA SER A 184 -15.56 -1.60 1.13
C SER A 184 -14.66 -0.85 0.16
N MET A 185 -13.39 -0.71 0.51
CA MET A 185 -12.37 -0.07 -0.31
C MET A 185 -11.03 -0.77 -0.17
N VAL A 186 -10.30 -0.86 -1.27
CA VAL A 186 -8.91 -1.34 -1.30
C VAL A 186 -8.04 -0.28 -1.98
N ILE A 187 -6.94 0.09 -1.32
CA ILE A 187 -5.97 1.05 -1.83
C ILE A 187 -4.70 0.28 -2.16
N MET A 188 -4.34 0.20 -3.44
CA MET A 188 -3.18 -0.53 -3.96
C MET A 188 -2.08 0.47 -4.29
N VAL A 189 -0.93 0.37 -3.64
CA VAL A 189 0.14 1.35 -3.71
C VAL A 189 1.47 0.69 -4.05
N SER A 190 2.06 1.07 -5.18
CA SER A 190 3.42 0.71 -5.60
C SER A 190 3.78 -0.78 -5.50
N THR A 191 2.84 -1.67 -5.79
CA THR A 191 3.08 -3.10 -5.90
C THR A 191 2.19 -3.73 -6.96
N MET A 192 2.78 -4.27 -8.01
CA MET A 192 2.03 -4.97 -9.05
C MET A 192 1.64 -6.39 -8.61
N LEU A 193 2.57 -7.14 -8.02
CA LEU A 193 2.36 -8.55 -7.68
C LEU A 193 1.20 -8.73 -6.68
N HIS A 194 1.29 -8.07 -5.52
CA HIS A 194 0.29 -8.21 -4.46
C HIS A 194 -1.04 -7.55 -4.86
N SER A 195 -1.01 -6.49 -5.67
CA SER A 195 -2.22 -5.83 -6.21
C SER A 195 -2.97 -6.72 -7.18
N ILE A 196 -2.27 -7.41 -8.11
CA ILE A 196 -2.90 -8.38 -9.02
C ILE A 196 -3.51 -9.54 -8.21
N ALA A 197 -2.76 -10.09 -7.27
CA ALA A 197 -3.26 -11.19 -6.43
C ALA A 197 -4.51 -10.76 -5.64
N THR A 198 -4.49 -9.55 -5.07
CA THR A 198 -5.65 -9.00 -4.35
C THR A 198 -6.82 -8.73 -5.29
N GLY A 199 -6.59 -8.08 -6.42
CA GLY A 199 -7.63 -7.76 -7.40
C GLY A 199 -8.40 -8.99 -7.89
N ASN A 200 -7.69 -10.11 -8.08
CA ASN A 200 -8.31 -11.38 -8.47
C ASN A 200 -9.25 -11.97 -7.38
N MET A 201 -9.18 -11.48 -6.16
CA MET A 201 -9.97 -11.97 -5.02
C MET A 201 -11.11 -11.03 -4.63
N LEU A 202 -11.16 -9.81 -5.20
CA LEU A 202 -12.13 -8.79 -4.83
C LEU A 202 -13.49 -9.01 -5.51
N PRO A 203 -14.60 -8.86 -4.78
CA PRO A 203 -15.91 -8.70 -5.37
C PRO A 203 -16.03 -7.42 -6.20
N ALA A 204 -16.90 -7.43 -7.22
CA ALA A 204 -17.06 -6.31 -8.15
C ALA A 204 -17.54 -4.98 -7.50
N ASN A 205 -18.15 -5.05 -6.34
CA ASN A 205 -18.69 -3.89 -5.62
C ASN A 205 -17.66 -3.16 -4.73
N VAL A 206 -16.44 -3.69 -4.59
CA VAL A 206 -15.38 -3.07 -3.79
C VAL A 206 -14.74 -1.94 -4.58
N LYS A 207 -14.65 -0.76 -3.99
CA LYS A 207 -13.94 0.37 -4.59
C LYS A 207 -12.43 0.14 -4.54
N VAL A 208 -11.76 0.26 -5.68
CA VAL A 208 -10.31 0.08 -5.79
C VAL A 208 -9.65 1.40 -6.19
N ILE A 209 -8.60 1.77 -5.47
CA ILE A 209 -7.73 2.91 -5.82
C ILE A 209 -6.34 2.36 -6.06
N VAL A 210 -5.79 2.59 -7.24
CA VAL A 210 -4.44 2.16 -7.63
C VAL A 210 -3.56 3.37 -7.76
N VAL A 211 -2.42 3.38 -7.07
CA VAL A 211 -1.41 4.45 -7.16
C VAL A 211 -0.06 3.82 -7.48
N ASP A 212 0.50 4.14 -8.62
CA ASP A 212 1.82 3.68 -9.04
C ASP A 212 2.45 4.72 -9.95
N ILE A 213 3.78 4.82 -9.95
CA ILE A 213 4.52 5.69 -10.86
C ILE A 213 4.53 5.13 -12.29
N SER A 214 4.38 3.83 -12.45
CA SER A 214 4.38 3.11 -13.72
C SER A 214 3.00 3.09 -14.35
N GLN A 215 2.81 3.85 -15.42
CA GLN A 215 1.56 3.85 -16.20
C GLN A 215 1.16 2.43 -16.68
N PRO A 216 2.07 1.58 -17.22
CA PRO A 216 1.71 0.21 -17.61
C PRO A 216 1.19 -0.62 -16.42
N THR A 217 1.74 -0.44 -15.22
CA THR A 217 1.26 -1.10 -14.00
C THR A 217 -0.17 -0.67 -13.68
N VAL A 218 -0.43 0.64 -13.68
CA VAL A 218 -1.77 1.19 -13.43
C VAL A 218 -2.77 0.65 -14.45
N THR A 219 -2.45 0.70 -15.75
CA THR A 219 -3.31 0.17 -16.81
C THR A 219 -3.63 -1.31 -16.59
N LYS A 220 -2.61 -2.13 -16.32
CA LYS A 220 -2.78 -3.57 -16.09
C LYS A 220 -3.66 -3.89 -14.87
N LEU A 221 -3.55 -3.11 -13.82
CA LEU A 221 -4.37 -3.26 -12.62
C LEU A 221 -5.80 -2.78 -12.84
N MET A 222 -5.99 -1.74 -13.65
CA MET A 222 -7.32 -1.24 -14.03
C MET A 222 -8.08 -2.26 -14.89
N ASP A 223 -7.40 -2.92 -15.84
CA ASP A 223 -8.00 -3.95 -16.69
C ASP A 223 -8.50 -5.17 -15.91
N ARG A 224 -7.93 -5.41 -14.71
CA ARG A 224 -8.29 -6.51 -13.80
C ARG A 224 -9.09 -6.04 -12.58
N GLY A 225 -9.32 -4.75 -12.49
CA GLY A 225 -10.02 -4.12 -11.37
C GLY A 225 -11.52 -4.33 -11.39
N THR A 226 -12.15 -3.86 -10.34
CA THR A 226 -13.59 -3.79 -10.22
C THR A 226 -14.13 -2.61 -11.06
N TRP A 227 -15.43 -2.59 -11.31
CA TRP A 227 -16.11 -1.47 -12.01
C TRP A 227 -15.86 -0.10 -11.38
N GLN A 228 -15.42 -0.04 -10.12
CA GLN A 228 -15.15 1.17 -9.36
C GLN A 228 -13.65 1.41 -9.15
N ALA A 229 -12.81 0.95 -10.07
CA ALA A 229 -11.37 1.16 -9.98
C ALA A 229 -10.98 2.56 -10.46
N LEU A 230 -10.11 3.24 -9.68
CA LEU A 230 -9.50 4.53 -10.00
C LEU A 230 -7.99 4.34 -10.08
N GLY A 231 -7.44 4.50 -11.29
CA GLY A 231 -6.00 4.45 -11.53
C GLY A 231 -5.36 5.83 -11.47
N ILE A 232 -4.26 5.96 -10.74
CA ILE A 232 -3.53 7.20 -10.53
C ILE A 232 -2.06 6.95 -10.84
N VAL A 233 -1.55 7.59 -11.88
CA VAL A 233 -0.12 7.59 -12.19
C VAL A 233 0.53 8.72 -11.42
N SER A 234 1.23 8.40 -10.33
CA SER A 234 1.87 9.39 -9.47
C SER A 234 2.98 8.76 -8.64
N ASP A 235 3.94 9.59 -8.23
CA ASP A 235 4.88 9.25 -7.17
C ASP A 235 4.13 9.14 -5.84
N VAL A 236 4.27 7.99 -5.17
CA VAL A 236 3.63 7.73 -3.87
C VAL A 236 4.20 8.59 -2.76
N GLY A 237 5.48 8.97 -2.85
CA GLY A 237 6.14 9.89 -1.90
C GLY A 237 5.55 11.29 -1.91
N ALA A 238 5.02 11.73 -3.04
CA ALA A 238 4.29 12.99 -3.14
C ALA A 238 2.80 12.82 -2.86
N PHE A 239 2.18 11.75 -3.35
CA PHE A 239 0.72 11.57 -3.33
C PHE A 239 0.18 11.24 -1.93
N LEU A 240 0.76 10.27 -1.22
CA LEU A 240 0.25 9.84 0.09
C LEU A 240 0.32 10.93 1.16
N PRO A 241 1.39 11.75 1.27
CA PRO A 241 1.40 12.91 2.16
C PRO A 241 0.30 13.93 1.85
N MET A 242 -0.01 14.16 0.57
CA MET A 242 -1.14 15.03 0.19
C MET A 242 -2.48 14.47 0.68
N VAL A 243 -2.72 13.16 0.48
CA VAL A 243 -3.94 12.50 0.98
C VAL A 243 -4.04 12.61 2.50
N ALA A 244 -2.98 12.27 3.24
CA ALA A 244 -2.95 12.36 4.71
C ALA A 244 -3.20 13.80 5.20
N SER A 245 -2.59 14.80 4.54
CA SER A 245 -2.81 16.21 4.84
C SER A 245 -4.27 16.64 4.64
N GLN A 246 -4.93 16.18 3.56
CA GLN A 246 -6.35 16.46 3.32
C GLN A 246 -7.26 15.80 4.37
N ILE A 247 -6.93 14.61 4.82
CA ILE A 247 -7.66 13.91 5.88
C ILE A 247 -7.54 14.65 7.21
N ARG A 248 -6.33 15.11 7.58
CA ARG A 248 -6.11 15.92 8.80
C ARG A 248 -6.95 17.19 8.84
N LYS A 249 -7.09 17.87 7.72
CA LYS A 249 -7.86 19.14 7.62
C LYS A 249 -9.36 18.94 7.81
N LYS A 250 -9.88 17.71 7.66
CA LYS A 250 -11.32 17.40 7.70
C LYS A 250 -11.72 16.59 8.93
N LYS A 251 -10.78 16.26 9.80
CA LYS A 251 -11.01 15.62 11.09
C LYS A 251 -11.17 16.64 12.19
#